data_228b74675d9409cf443a91a66ef2a344
#
_entry.id   228b74675d9409cf443a91a66ef2a344
#
_cell.length_a   1.000
_cell.length_b   1.000
_cell.length_c   1.000
_cell.angle_alpha   90.00
_cell.angle_beta   90.00
_cell.angle_gamma   90.00
#
_symmetry.space_group_name_H-M   'P 1'
#
loop_
_entity.id
_entity.type
_entity.pdbx_description
1 polymer ?
#
loop_
_entity_poly.entity_id
_entity_poly.type
_entity_poly.pdbx_seq_one_letter_code
_entity_poly.pdbx_strand_id
1 'polypeptide(L)'
;MKISAIIPAYNSQDFILDAIQSIQNQTHPVDEIIVIDDGSTDNTRLILASKANDIKYIKQKNQGPSAARNTGIKAAQGDWIAFLDADDQWLPDKIEKQLIILEKSPELQLISGDMQEIGINNELITQSVLAKHHQLTQFQNNQSLPIKNALAELVNKNFIPTGTVLVKRATLIEAKLFNTAIRFGEDLELWAKIAAKHPITCLPEILMLRRLHSQNATTSTMPMLIDLVKVMQSIRHYSNDILIAQTIDADKLVANAWANLGYGYFINEQYQQAKSAFRHSLKEKINQRALSYFIACVLPRQIINLIRRTKQALTN
;
A
#
# COMPACT_ATOMS: atom_id res chain seq x y z
N MET A 1 10.94 -2.92 24.55
CA MET A 1 10.72 -2.82 23.08
C MET A 1 10.67 -1.35 22.73
N LYS A 2 11.46 -0.89 21.76
CA LYS A 2 11.48 0.52 21.32
C LYS A 2 10.75 0.67 19.98
N ILE A 3 9.94 1.71 19.84
CA ILE A 3 9.11 1.98 18.66
C ILE A 3 9.48 3.33 18.07
N SER A 4 9.81 3.35 16.76
CA SER A 4 10.01 4.57 15.98
C SER A 4 8.81 4.80 15.07
N ALA A 5 8.14 5.94 15.20
CA ALA A 5 7.12 6.39 14.26
C ALA A 5 7.77 7.17 13.10
N ILE A 6 7.44 6.85 11.86
CA ILE A 6 8.01 7.48 10.67
C ILE A 6 6.91 8.15 9.86
N ILE A 7 7.09 9.44 9.57
CA ILE A 7 6.18 10.26 8.75
C ILE A 7 6.96 10.74 7.51
N PRO A 8 6.68 10.22 6.30
CA PRO A 8 7.12 10.87 5.07
C PRO A 8 6.26 12.11 4.82
N ALA A 9 6.86 13.27 4.57
CA ALA A 9 6.16 14.52 4.36
C ALA A 9 6.62 15.21 3.08
N TYR A 10 5.68 15.65 2.26
CA TYR A 10 5.91 16.47 1.08
C TYR A 10 4.73 17.39 0.85
N ASN A 11 4.94 18.71 0.97
CA ASN A 11 3.90 19.74 0.84
C ASN A 11 2.66 19.42 1.72
N SER A 12 2.90 19.21 3.01
CA SER A 12 1.90 18.74 3.97
C SER A 12 1.55 19.79 5.03
N GLN A 13 1.74 21.08 4.73
CA GLN A 13 1.55 22.18 5.69
C GLN A 13 0.19 22.16 6.40
N ASP A 14 -0.87 21.70 5.72
CA ASP A 14 -2.23 21.75 6.24
C ASP A 14 -2.56 20.59 7.20
N PHE A 15 -1.76 19.51 7.20
CA PHE A 15 -2.10 18.26 7.89
C PHE A 15 -1.01 17.73 8.84
N ILE A 16 0.25 18.08 8.62
CA ILE A 16 1.39 17.48 9.32
C ILE A 16 1.32 17.62 10.85
N LEU A 17 0.74 18.70 11.37
CA LEU A 17 0.57 18.89 12.81
C LEU A 17 -0.43 17.89 13.40
N ASP A 18 -1.53 17.63 12.70
CA ASP A 18 -2.53 16.65 13.11
C ASP A 18 -1.92 15.24 13.17
N ALA A 19 -1.13 14.88 12.16
CA ALA A 19 -0.42 13.61 12.12
C ALA A 19 0.54 13.46 13.32
N ILE A 20 1.39 14.44 13.59
CA ILE A 20 2.32 14.43 14.73
C ILE A 20 1.55 14.35 16.05
N GLN A 21 0.51 15.16 16.23
CA GLN A 21 -0.31 15.19 17.44
C GLN A 21 -0.98 13.84 17.70
N SER A 22 -1.46 13.15 16.65
CA SER A 22 -2.08 11.83 16.78
C SER A 22 -1.12 10.75 17.29
N ILE A 23 0.18 10.88 16.97
CA ILE A 23 1.23 10.00 17.48
C ILE A 23 1.58 10.38 18.94
N GLN A 24 1.67 11.66 19.26
CA GLN A 24 1.96 12.14 20.63
C GLN A 24 0.84 11.78 21.60
N ASN A 25 -0.40 11.69 21.14
CA ASN A 25 -1.58 11.37 21.95
C ASN A 25 -1.83 9.84 22.10
N GLN A 26 -0.89 8.98 21.74
CA GLN A 26 -1.04 7.55 21.91
C GLN A 26 -1.08 7.18 23.42
N THR A 27 -1.98 6.28 23.80
CA THR A 27 -2.07 5.72 25.19
C THR A 27 -0.79 4.99 25.57
N HIS A 28 -0.14 4.34 24.62
CA HIS A 28 1.22 3.84 24.74
C HIS A 28 2.15 4.68 23.88
N PRO A 29 3.02 5.52 24.47
CA PRO A 29 3.86 6.43 23.70
C PRO A 29 4.89 5.68 22.85
N VAL A 30 5.25 6.26 21.70
CA VAL A 30 6.40 5.82 20.91
C VAL A 30 7.70 6.43 21.48
N ASP A 31 8.85 5.80 21.24
CA ASP A 31 10.14 6.27 21.74
C ASP A 31 10.73 7.42 20.92
N GLU A 32 10.39 7.51 19.64
CA GLU A 32 10.79 8.61 18.76
C GLU A 32 9.80 8.82 17.60
N ILE A 33 9.70 10.07 17.16
CA ILE A 33 8.96 10.47 15.95
C ILE A 33 9.96 11.01 14.94
N ILE A 34 10.04 10.41 13.77
CA ILE A 34 10.97 10.80 12.71
C ILE A 34 10.15 11.32 11.53
N VAL A 35 10.31 12.61 11.21
CA VAL A 35 9.65 13.23 10.06
C VAL A 35 10.68 13.43 8.96
N ILE A 36 10.40 12.86 7.79
CA ILE A 36 11.24 12.98 6.60
C ILE A 36 10.59 13.98 5.65
N ASP A 37 11.12 15.20 5.60
CA ASP A 37 10.72 16.21 4.61
C ASP A 37 11.36 15.87 3.26
N ASP A 38 10.57 15.32 2.36
CA ASP A 38 10.99 14.92 1.01
C ASP A 38 11.04 16.10 0.03
N GLY A 39 11.62 17.22 0.49
CA GLY A 39 11.87 18.41 -0.33
C GLY A 39 10.65 19.31 -0.51
N SER A 40 9.86 19.52 0.53
CA SER A 40 8.71 20.44 0.52
C SER A 40 9.07 21.84 0.06
N THR A 41 8.14 22.46 -0.66
CA THR A 41 8.23 23.82 -1.22
C THR A 41 7.22 24.79 -0.59
N ASP A 42 6.31 24.27 0.24
CA ASP A 42 5.34 25.04 1.03
C ASP A 42 5.89 25.34 2.44
N ASN A 43 5.01 25.72 3.39
CA ASN A 43 5.39 26.02 4.77
C ASN A 43 5.65 24.81 5.66
N THR A 44 5.60 23.56 5.15
CA THR A 44 5.82 22.34 5.93
C THR A 44 7.11 22.41 6.77
N ARG A 45 8.21 22.88 6.17
CA ARG A 45 9.49 23.05 6.88
C ARG A 45 9.41 24.03 8.05
N LEU A 46 8.73 25.17 7.87
CA LEU A 46 8.60 26.19 8.93
C LEU A 46 7.77 25.65 10.09
N ILE A 47 6.70 24.91 9.78
CA ILE A 47 5.83 24.28 10.77
C ILE A 47 6.63 23.23 11.58
N LEU A 48 7.40 22.37 10.90
CA LEU A 48 8.21 21.33 11.55
C LEU A 48 9.34 21.92 12.41
N ALA A 49 9.89 23.09 12.02
CA ALA A 49 10.90 23.79 12.84
C ALA A 49 10.35 24.21 14.21
N SER A 50 9.05 24.52 14.32
CA SER A 50 8.40 24.82 15.60
C SER A 50 8.26 23.62 16.54
N LYS A 51 8.43 22.41 16.03
CA LYS A 51 8.36 21.11 16.74
C LYS A 51 9.71 20.42 16.91
N ALA A 52 10.81 21.14 16.70
CA ALA A 52 12.17 20.57 16.63
C ALA A 52 12.60 19.82 17.91
N ASN A 53 12.00 20.11 19.08
CA ASN A 53 12.28 19.42 20.34
C ASN A 53 11.50 18.10 20.50
N ASP A 54 10.43 17.90 19.73
CA ASP A 54 9.48 16.79 19.87
C ASP A 54 9.67 15.72 18.80
N ILE A 55 10.43 16.05 17.74
CA ILE A 55 10.59 15.18 16.57
C ILE A 55 12.04 15.18 16.06
N LYS A 56 12.44 14.07 15.46
CA LYS A 56 13.66 14.00 14.66
C LYS A 56 13.34 14.41 13.22
N TYR A 57 13.71 15.63 12.84
CA TYR A 57 13.51 16.15 11.49
C TYR A 57 14.68 15.82 10.57
N ILE A 58 14.39 15.24 9.40
CA ILE A 58 15.38 14.96 8.35
C ILE A 58 14.86 15.50 7.03
N LYS A 59 15.66 16.34 6.35
CA LYS A 59 15.35 16.85 5.01
C LYS A 59 16.12 16.07 3.96
N GLN A 60 15.46 15.75 2.86
CA GLN A 60 16.08 15.20 1.66
C GLN A 60 15.60 15.92 0.40
N LYS A 61 16.25 15.65 -0.74
CA LYS A 61 15.73 16.02 -2.06
C LYS A 61 14.55 15.10 -2.37
N ASN A 62 13.50 15.61 -3.02
CA ASN A 62 12.32 14.82 -3.36
C ASN A 62 12.70 13.57 -4.20
N GLN A 63 12.38 12.40 -3.64
CA GLN A 63 12.61 11.08 -4.23
C GLN A 63 11.39 10.16 -4.07
N GLY A 64 10.28 10.70 -3.53
CA GLY A 64 9.03 10.00 -3.32
C GLY A 64 8.92 9.29 -1.97
N PRO A 65 7.68 8.83 -1.61
CA PRO A 65 7.36 8.31 -0.28
C PRO A 65 8.17 7.07 0.10
N SER A 66 8.45 6.16 -0.85
CA SER A 66 9.29 4.98 -0.62
C SER A 66 10.70 5.36 -0.14
N ALA A 67 11.33 6.33 -0.80
CA ALA A 67 12.68 6.80 -0.42
C ALA A 67 12.66 7.51 0.93
N ALA A 68 11.62 8.32 1.20
CA ALA A 68 11.45 9.00 2.49
C ALA A 68 11.26 7.98 3.62
N ARG A 69 10.38 6.98 3.46
CA ARG A 69 10.21 5.90 4.45
C ARG A 69 11.52 5.13 4.66
N ASN A 70 12.27 4.82 3.60
CA ASN A 70 13.57 4.14 3.71
C ASN A 70 14.60 4.97 4.46
N THR A 71 14.63 6.28 4.27
CA THR A 71 15.49 7.20 5.05
C THR A 71 15.11 7.17 6.53
N GLY A 72 13.80 7.19 6.84
CA GLY A 72 13.30 7.06 8.20
C GLY A 72 13.69 5.74 8.86
N ILE A 73 13.50 4.60 8.18
CA ILE A 73 13.88 3.26 8.70
C ILE A 73 15.38 3.17 9.02
N LYS A 74 16.23 3.76 8.17
CA LYS A 74 17.68 3.79 8.39
C LYS A 74 18.07 4.68 9.58
N ALA A 75 17.36 5.77 9.80
CA ALA A 75 17.61 6.73 10.87
C ALA A 75 17.00 6.31 12.22
N ALA A 76 16.08 5.34 12.21
CA ALA A 76 15.36 4.85 13.37
C ALA A 76 16.26 4.08 14.32
N GLN A 77 16.04 4.28 15.63
CA GLN A 77 16.71 3.57 16.73
C GLN A 77 15.82 2.49 17.36
N GLY A 78 14.52 2.50 17.06
CA GLY A 78 13.56 1.52 17.56
C GLY A 78 13.72 0.13 16.92
N ASP A 79 13.36 -0.89 17.68
CA ASP A 79 13.29 -2.28 17.20
C ASP A 79 12.11 -2.49 16.28
N TRP A 80 11.05 -1.69 16.48
CA TRP A 80 9.81 -1.70 15.74
C TRP A 80 9.58 -0.36 15.06
N ILE A 81 9.03 -0.42 13.86
CA ILE A 81 8.70 0.74 13.04
C ILE A 81 7.19 0.80 12.87
N ALA A 82 6.62 1.97 13.09
CA ALA A 82 5.26 2.29 12.73
C ALA A 82 5.25 3.44 11.70
N PHE A 83 4.37 3.36 10.71
CA PHE A 83 4.27 4.38 9.66
C PHE A 83 2.98 5.18 9.81
N LEU A 84 3.04 6.45 9.44
CA LEU A 84 1.88 7.31 9.27
C LEU A 84 2.15 8.27 8.11
N ASP A 85 1.22 8.40 7.18
CA ASP A 85 1.32 9.42 6.13
C ASP A 85 0.95 10.80 6.72
N ALA A 86 1.53 11.86 6.16
CA ALA A 86 1.48 13.21 6.76
C ALA A 86 0.08 13.86 6.75
N ASP A 87 -0.87 13.28 6.02
CA ASP A 87 -2.27 13.69 5.88
C ASP A 87 -3.26 12.82 6.67
N ASP A 88 -2.76 11.77 7.36
CA ASP A 88 -3.55 10.81 8.13
C ASP A 88 -3.40 10.99 9.65
N GLN A 89 -4.19 10.26 10.44
CA GLN A 89 -4.14 10.28 11.91
C GLN A 89 -4.27 8.87 12.48
N TRP A 90 -3.50 8.57 13.55
CA TRP A 90 -3.74 7.36 14.36
C TRP A 90 -4.87 7.57 15.35
N LEU A 91 -5.62 6.50 15.65
CA LEU A 91 -6.48 6.46 16.83
C LEU A 91 -5.64 6.32 18.09
N PRO A 92 -6.09 6.86 19.24
CA PRO A 92 -5.26 6.97 20.45
C PRO A 92 -4.72 5.64 21.00
N ASP A 93 -5.41 4.56 20.78
CA ASP A 93 -5.12 3.23 21.33
C ASP A 93 -4.45 2.26 20.33
N LYS A 94 -3.99 2.78 19.15
CA LYS A 94 -3.40 1.96 18.09
C LYS A 94 -2.20 1.15 18.59
N ILE A 95 -1.21 1.82 19.17
CA ILE A 95 0.03 1.16 19.60
C ILE A 95 -0.26 0.18 20.75
N GLU A 96 -1.06 0.55 21.73
CA GLU A 96 -1.45 -0.31 22.84
C GLU A 96 -2.10 -1.60 22.35
N LYS A 97 -3.11 -1.51 21.46
CA LYS A 97 -3.78 -2.68 20.87
C LYS A 97 -2.80 -3.61 20.17
N GLN A 98 -1.87 -3.08 19.40
CA GLN A 98 -0.88 -3.88 18.68
C GLN A 98 0.12 -4.55 19.64
N LEU A 99 0.50 -3.90 20.74
CA LEU A 99 1.36 -4.47 21.75
C LEU A 99 0.70 -5.64 22.50
N ILE A 100 -0.58 -5.52 22.84
CA ILE A 100 -1.36 -6.62 23.44
C ILE A 100 -1.34 -7.87 22.54
N ILE A 101 -1.38 -7.69 21.22
CA ILE A 101 -1.28 -8.82 20.28
C ILE A 101 0.13 -9.41 20.26
N LEU A 102 1.17 -8.57 20.28
CA LEU A 102 2.56 -9.04 20.35
C LEU A 102 2.88 -9.82 21.63
N GLU A 103 2.27 -9.45 22.75
CA GLU A 103 2.43 -10.21 24.00
C GLU A 103 1.83 -11.63 23.89
N LYS A 104 0.73 -11.79 23.13
CA LYS A 104 0.07 -13.07 22.90
C LYS A 104 0.73 -13.89 21.81
N SER A 105 1.34 -13.25 20.81
CA SER A 105 1.96 -13.86 19.63
C SER A 105 3.30 -13.20 19.32
N PRO A 106 4.36 -13.46 20.13
CA PRO A 106 5.66 -12.79 20.02
C PRO A 106 6.43 -13.17 18.74
N GLU A 107 6.02 -14.21 18.04
CA GLU A 107 6.56 -14.61 16.74
C GLU A 107 6.20 -13.66 15.61
N LEU A 108 5.14 -12.85 15.75
CA LEU A 108 4.71 -11.91 14.72
C LEU A 108 5.81 -10.90 14.38
N GLN A 109 5.94 -10.62 13.08
CA GLN A 109 6.92 -9.67 12.57
C GLN A 109 6.26 -8.42 11.97
N LEU A 110 4.95 -8.48 11.66
CA LEU A 110 4.15 -7.37 11.18
C LEU A 110 2.72 -7.51 11.71
N ILE A 111 2.19 -6.40 12.22
CA ILE A 111 0.79 -6.25 12.64
C ILE A 111 0.20 -5.05 11.92
N SER A 112 -0.90 -5.24 11.21
CA SER A 112 -1.72 -4.18 10.63
C SER A 112 -3.09 -4.11 11.30
N GLY A 113 -3.98 -3.29 10.77
CA GLY A 113 -5.37 -3.23 11.22
C GLY A 113 -6.24 -2.47 10.23
N ASP A 114 -7.50 -2.28 10.60
CA ASP A 114 -8.47 -1.57 9.78
C ASP A 114 -8.28 -0.05 9.85
N MET A 115 -8.91 0.67 8.92
CA MET A 115 -8.94 2.13 8.89
C MET A 115 -10.32 2.66 8.54
N GLN A 116 -10.61 3.87 8.97
CA GLN A 116 -11.72 4.69 8.48
C GLN A 116 -11.23 5.63 7.39
N GLU A 117 -12.13 5.99 6.46
CA GLU A 117 -11.88 7.08 5.52
C GLU A 117 -12.74 8.28 5.92
N ILE A 118 -12.10 9.44 6.07
CA ILE A 118 -12.72 10.72 6.40
C ILE A 118 -12.47 11.74 5.30
N GLY A 119 -13.35 12.72 5.16
CA GLY A 119 -13.15 13.84 4.26
C GLY A 119 -12.28 14.93 4.87
N ILE A 120 -12.08 16.02 4.11
CA ILE A 120 -11.22 17.14 4.52
C ILE A 120 -11.73 17.85 5.78
N ASN A 121 -13.03 17.85 6.02
CA ASN A 121 -13.68 18.45 7.18
C ASN A 121 -13.97 17.41 8.30
N ASN A 122 -13.29 16.26 8.27
CA ASN A 122 -13.46 15.14 9.20
C ASN A 122 -14.83 14.43 9.12
N GLU A 123 -15.63 14.64 8.06
CA GLU A 123 -16.86 13.88 7.84
C GLU A 123 -16.51 12.41 7.51
N LEU A 124 -17.24 11.47 8.11
CA LEU A 124 -17.04 10.04 7.89
C LEU A 124 -17.50 9.65 6.47
N ILE A 125 -16.62 9.06 5.67
CA ILE A 125 -16.89 8.56 4.31
C ILE A 125 -17.01 7.04 4.32
N THR A 126 -16.06 6.34 4.94
CA THR A 126 -16.05 4.87 5.04
C THR A 126 -15.76 4.47 6.48
N GLN A 127 -16.69 3.74 7.11
CA GLN A 127 -16.55 3.34 8.51
C GLN A 127 -15.50 2.25 8.74
N SER A 128 -15.30 1.36 7.79
CA SER A 128 -14.33 0.26 7.83
C SER A 128 -13.94 -0.10 6.42
N VAL A 129 -12.66 -0.02 6.10
CA VAL A 129 -12.15 -0.41 4.79
C VAL A 129 -12.13 -1.93 4.63
N LEU A 130 -11.86 -2.68 5.69
CA LEU A 130 -11.97 -4.14 5.67
C LEU A 130 -13.42 -4.59 5.39
N ALA A 131 -14.42 -3.93 6.00
CA ALA A 131 -15.84 -4.21 5.72
C ALA A 131 -16.22 -3.86 4.27
N LYS A 132 -15.84 -2.69 3.78
CA LYS A 132 -16.02 -2.25 2.38
C LYS A 132 -15.46 -3.26 1.39
N HIS A 133 -14.41 -3.95 1.79
CA HIS A 133 -13.71 -4.95 0.97
C HIS A 133 -14.13 -6.40 1.27
N HIS A 134 -15.13 -6.62 2.12
CA HIS A 134 -15.63 -7.95 2.52
C HIS A 134 -14.58 -8.83 3.24
N GLN A 135 -13.60 -8.21 3.92
CA GLN A 135 -12.53 -8.90 4.63
C GLN A 135 -12.67 -8.85 6.16
N LEU A 136 -13.52 -7.97 6.70
CA LEU A 136 -13.65 -7.76 8.15
C LEU A 136 -13.98 -9.05 8.91
N THR A 137 -14.97 -9.81 8.47
CA THR A 137 -15.39 -11.07 9.13
C THR A 137 -14.27 -12.11 9.16
N GLN A 138 -13.43 -12.16 8.11
CA GLN A 138 -12.28 -13.06 8.07
C GLN A 138 -11.31 -12.75 9.21
N PHE A 139 -10.98 -11.47 9.43
CA PHE A 139 -10.04 -11.08 10.49
C PHE A 139 -10.64 -11.14 11.89
N GLN A 140 -11.95 -10.89 12.04
CA GLN A 140 -12.67 -11.16 13.28
C GLN A 140 -12.58 -12.65 13.69
N ASN A 141 -12.79 -13.54 12.73
CA ASN A 141 -12.69 -14.99 12.97
C ASN A 141 -11.26 -15.44 13.24
N ASN A 142 -10.27 -14.76 12.70
CA ASN A 142 -8.85 -15.05 12.92
C ASN A 142 -8.36 -14.70 14.33
N GLN A 143 -9.12 -13.87 15.09
CA GLN A 143 -8.80 -13.45 16.45
C GLN A 143 -7.37 -12.90 16.60
N SER A 144 -6.89 -12.18 15.59
CA SER A 144 -5.54 -11.59 15.51
C SER A 144 -4.37 -12.59 15.63
N LEU A 145 -4.63 -13.88 15.42
CA LEU A 145 -3.59 -14.90 15.30
C LEU A 145 -2.80 -14.72 13.97
N PRO A 146 -1.61 -15.33 13.82
CA PRO A 146 -0.90 -15.33 12.55
C PRO A 146 -1.78 -15.82 11.39
N ILE A 147 -1.82 -15.06 10.29
CA ILE A 147 -2.65 -15.38 9.13
C ILE A 147 -2.06 -16.56 8.39
N LYS A 148 -2.84 -17.62 8.26
CA LYS A 148 -2.48 -18.76 7.43
C LYS A 148 -2.49 -18.35 5.95
N ASN A 149 -1.44 -18.67 5.21
CA ASN A 149 -1.31 -18.32 3.78
C ASN A 149 -1.39 -16.80 3.53
N ALA A 150 -0.79 -15.99 4.40
CA ALA A 150 -0.86 -14.53 4.35
C ALA A 150 -0.45 -13.94 3.00
N LEU A 151 0.55 -14.52 2.32
CA LEU A 151 0.97 -14.08 0.99
C LEU A 151 -0.15 -14.26 -0.04
N ALA A 152 -0.84 -15.41 -0.04
CA ALA A 152 -1.97 -15.67 -0.96
C ALA A 152 -3.11 -14.69 -0.74
N GLU A 153 -3.43 -14.39 0.52
CA GLU A 153 -4.45 -13.38 0.87
C GLU A 153 -4.06 -11.99 0.36
N LEU A 154 -2.81 -11.56 0.57
CA LEU A 154 -2.31 -10.26 0.14
C LEU A 154 -2.32 -10.06 -1.38
N VAL A 155 -1.86 -11.07 -2.15
CA VAL A 155 -1.84 -10.95 -3.62
C VAL A 155 -3.24 -11.03 -4.22
N ASN A 156 -4.19 -11.67 -3.53
CA ASN A 156 -5.58 -11.65 -3.91
C ASN A 156 -6.20 -10.27 -3.62
N LYS A 157 -5.96 -9.72 -2.43
CA LYS A 157 -6.41 -8.39 -2.04
C LYS A 157 -5.55 -7.81 -0.91
N ASN A 158 -4.89 -6.68 -1.18
CA ASN A 158 -4.12 -5.99 -0.16
C ASN A 158 -5.05 -5.52 0.99
N PHE A 159 -4.76 -6.01 2.20
CA PHE A 159 -5.49 -5.69 3.43
C PHE A 159 -4.63 -4.93 4.44
N ILE A 160 -3.43 -4.49 4.05
CA ILE A 160 -2.48 -3.82 4.93
C ILE A 160 -2.32 -2.35 4.51
N PRO A 161 -3.12 -1.41 5.07
CA PRO A 161 -2.84 0.01 4.93
C PRO A 161 -1.53 0.36 5.66
N THR A 162 -0.60 1.02 4.98
CA THR A 162 0.73 1.34 5.51
C THR A 162 0.67 2.09 6.84
N GLY A 163 -0.27 3.04 7.00
CA GLY A 163 -0.42 3.83 8.23
C GLY A 163 -0.90 3.04 9.45
N THR A 164 -1.43 1.81 9.27
CA THR A 164 -1.81 0.94 10.38
C THR A 164 -0.67 0.03 10.86
N VAL A 165 0.40 -0.10 10.07
CA VAL A 165 1.46 -1.09 10.30
C VAL A 165 2.28 -0.79 11.55
N LEU A 166 2.58 -1.84 12.32
CA LEU A 166 3.68 -1.97 13.26
C LEU A 166 4.51 -3.17 12.81
N VAL A 167 5.80 -2.97 12.47
CA VAL A 167 6.65 -4.00 11.87
C VAL A 167 8.05 -3.98 12.49
N LYS A 168 8.64 -5.16 12.67
CA LYS A 168 9.99 -5.28 13.19
C LYS A 168 11.00 -4.70 12.20
N ARG A 169 11.87 -3.79 12.68
CA ARG A 169 12.86 -3.10 11.84
C ARG A 169 13.80 -4.06 11.12
N ALA A 170 14.26 -5.13 11.80
CA ALA A 170 15.12 -6.14 11.19
C ALA A 170 14.46 -6.83 9.99
N THR A 171 13.15 -7.09 10.07
CA THR A 171 12.37 -7.71 9.00
C THR A 171 12.26 -6.80 7.76
N LEU A 172 12.10 -5.48 7.96
CA LEU A 172 12.14 -4.51 6.86
C LEU A 172 13.50 -4.52 6.14
N ILE A 173 14.60 -4.60 6.92
CA ILE A 173 15.97 -4.64 6.36
C ILE A 173 16.19 -5.94 5.59
N GLU A 174 15.77 -7.08 6.13
CA GLU A 174 15.84 -8.38 5.45
C GLU A 174 15.05 -8.37 4.12
N ALA A 175 13.85 -7.78 4.13
CA ALA A 175 13.01 -7.61 2.93
C ALA A 175 13.53 -6.56 1.94
N LYS A 176 14.69 -5.93 2.20
CA LYS A 176 15.38 -4.91 1.38
C LYS A 176 14.60 -3.59 1.26
N LEU A 177 13.80 -3.25 2.26
CA LEU A 177 13.06 -1.98 2.36
C LEU A 177 12.06 -1.75 1.21
N PHE A 178 11.46 -0.56 1.14
CA PHE A 178 10.59 -0.18 0.03
C PHE A 178 11.35 -0.08 -1.29
N ASN A 179 10.79 -0.62 -2.35
CA ASN A 179 11.38 -0.51 -3.69
C ASN A 179 11.08 0.87 -4.30
N THR A 180 12.09 1.74 -4.37
CA THR A 180 11.96 3.11 -4.89
C THR A 180 11.68 3.20 -6.39
N ALA A 181 11.78 2.10 -7.14
CA ALA A 181 11.40 2.03 -8.55
C ALA A 181 9.90 1.81 -8.77
N ILE A 182 9.15 1.55 -7.69
CA ILE A 182 7.70 1.38 -7.65
C ILE A 182 7.11 2.58 -6.90
N ARG A 183 6.25 3.34 -7.57
CA ARG A 183 5.59 4.50 -6.97
C ARG A 183 4.22 4.14 -6.38
N PHE A 184 3.52 3.15 -6.95
CA PHE A 184 2.19 2.71 -6.54
C PHE A 184 2.20 1.20 -6.26
N GLY A 185 1.77 0.81 -5.06
CA GLY A 185 1.80 -0.59 -4.61
C GLY A 185 3.16 -1.04 -4.10
N GLU A 186 4.05 -0.11 -3.78
CA GLU A 186 5.34 -0.35 -3.11
C GLU A 186 5.14 -1.00 -1.75
N ASP A 187 4.02 -0.71 -1.12
CA ASP A 187 3.56 -1.29 0.14
C ASP A 187 3.20 -2.77 -0.04
N LEU A 188 2.33 -3.08 -1.00
CA LEU A 188 1.96 -4.47 -1.32
C LEU A 188 3.20 -5.31 -1.65
N GLU A 189 4.14 -4.75 -2.43
CA GLU A 189 5.38 -5.43 -2.79
C GLU A 189 6.22 -5.79 -1.56
N LEU A 190 6.37 -4.85 -0.62
CA LEU A 190 7.13 -5.06 0.61
C LEU A 190 6.40 -6.02 1.58
N TRP A 191 5.10 -5.82 1.78
CA TRP A 191 4.32 -6.69 2.67
C TRP A 191 4.25 -8.12 2.15
N ALA A 192 4.18 -8.33 0.84
CA ALA A 192 4.22 -9.66 0.24
C ALA A 192 5.56 -10.36 0.48
N LYS A 193 6.70 -9.66 0.39
CA LYS A 193 8.02 -10.21 0.72
C LYS A 193 8.11 -10.63 2.19
N ILE A 194 7.53 -9.84 3.08
CA ILE A 194 7.50 -10.14 4.51
C ILE A 194 6.59 -11.34 4.77
N ALA A 195 5.36 -11.33 4.24
CA ALA A 195 4.39 -12.41 4.43
C ALA A 195 4.83 -13.76 3.84
N ALA A 196 5.75 -13.75 2.86
CA ALA A 196 6.33 -14.96 2.30
C ALA A 196 7.25 -15.70 3.28
N LYS A 197 7.80 -15.01 4.28
CA LYS A 197 8.83 -15.55 5.16
C LYS A 197 8.49 -15.49 6.64
N HIS A 198 7.59 -14.59 7.02
CA HIS A 198 7.35 -14.24 8.41
C HIS A 198 5.86 -14.26 8.75
N PRO A 199 5.50 -14.63 9.98
CA PRO A 199 4.13 -14.53 10.46
C PRO A 199 3.71 -13.07 10.58
N ILE A 200 2.53 -12.78 10.03
CA ILE A 200 1.89 -11.46 10.06
C ILE A 200 0.43 -11.60 10.50
N THR A 201 -0.16 -10.51 10.99
CA THR A 201 -1.59 -10.46 11.31
C THR A 201 -2.22 -9.13 10.96
N CYS A 202 -3.56 -9.10 10.94
CA CYS A 202 -4.36 -7.90 10.76
C CYS A 202 -5.46 -7.88 11.83
N LEU A 203 -5.52 -6.80 12.61
CA LEU A 203 -6.57 -6.57 13.58
C LEU A 203 -7.85 -6.12 12.88
N PRO A 204 -9.03 -6.59 13.31
CA PRO A 204 -10.31 -6.12 12.77
C PRO A 204 -10.71 -4.72 13.32
N GLU A 205 -9.93 -4.16 14.22
CA GLU A 205 -10.16 -2.85 14.86
C GLU A 205 -9.64 -1.70 13.98
N ILE A 206 -10.36 -0.59 14.03
CA ILE A 206 -9.93 0.66 13.41
C ILE A 206 -8.73 1.20 14.20
N LEU A 207 -7.60 1.43 13.50
CA LEU A 207 -6.35 1.92 14.08
C LEU A 207 -5.98 3.32 13.57
N MET A 208 -6.54 3.76 12.44
CA MET A 208 -6.25 5.07 11.86
C MET A 208 -7.43 5.66 11.11
N LEU A 209 -7.37 6.97 10.90
CA LEU A 209 -8.22 7.75 10.03
C LEU A 209 -7.41 8.15 8.79
N ARG A 210 -7.85 7.70 7.62
CA ARG A 210 -7.31 8.12 6.33
C ARG A 210 -8.09 9.31 5.80
N ARG A 211 -7.40 10.41 5.55
CA ARG A 211 -8.02 11.61 4.99
C ARG A 211 -8.07 11.55 3.47
N LEU A 212 -9.27 11.76 2.91
CA LEU A 212 -9.47 11.82 1.45
C LEU A 212 -9.54 13.28 0.99
N HIS A 213 -8.65 13.64 0.06
CA HIS A 213 -8.60 14.95 -0.58
C HIS A 213 -8.09 14.82 -2.03
N SER A 214 -8.23 15.90 -2.81
CA SER A 214 -7.91 15.90 -4.26
C SER A 214 -6.44 15.61 -4.60
N GLN A 215 -5.53 15.75 -3.63
CA GLN A 215 -4.10 15.55 -3.82
C GLN A 215 -3.63 14.13 -3.44
N ASN A 216 -4.54 13.24 -2.97
CA ASN A 216 -4.14 11.86 -2.67
C ASN A 216 -3.61 11.16 -3.93
N ALA A 217 -2.51 10.44 -3.77
CA ALA A 217 -1.79 9.76 -4.86
C ALA A 217 -2.64 8.73 -5.63
N THR A 218 -3.68 8.17 -5.00
CA THR A 218 -4.54 7.09 -5.53
C THR A 218 -5.50 7.52 -6.65
N THR A 219 -5.47 8.78 -7.09
CA THR A 219 -6.32 9.28 -8.20
C THR A 219 -5.80 8.94 -9.60
N SER A 220 -4.57 8.45 -9.74
CA SER A 220 -3.91 8.24 -11.04
C SER A 220 -3.98 6.79 -11.49
N THR A 221 -4.88 6.44 -12.43
CA THR A 221 -5.13 5.06 -12.87
C THR A 221 -4.04 4.44 -13.75
N MET A 222 -3.52 5.13 -14.76
CA MET A 222 -2.54 4.53 -15.70
C MET A 222 -1.16 4.25 -15.06
N PRO A 223 -0.54 5.17 -14.31
CA PRO A 223 0.68 4.87 -13.57
C PRO A 223 0.55 3.71 -12.58
N MET A 224 -0.61 3.59 -11.91
CA MET A 224 -0.89 2.47 -11.00
C MET A 224 -0.91 1.12 -11.74
N LEU A 225 -1.49 1.06 -12.94
CA LEU A 225 -1.51 -0.17 -13.74
C LEU A 225 -0.11 -0.55 -14.24
N ILE A 226 0.73 0.42 -14.59
CA ILE A 226 2.13 0.18 -14.97
C ILE A 226 2.91 -0.39 -13.79
N ASP A 227 2.78 0.20 -12.62
CA ASP A 227 3.50 -0.25 -11.43
C ASP A 227 2.96 -1.57 -10.89
N LEU A 228 1.66 -1.86 -11.03
CA LEU A 228 1.09 -3.17 -10.67
C LEU A 228 1.79 -4.32 -11.41
N VAL A 229 2.19 -4.13 -12.67
CA VAL A 229 2.98 -5.13 -13.40
C VAL A 229 4.33 -5.36 -12.72
N LYS A 230 5.04 -4.28 -12.35
CA LYS A 230 6.33 -4.38 -11.63
C LYS A 230 6.16 -5.06 -10.27
N VAL A 231 5.10 -4.71 -9.53
CA VAL A 231 4.76 -5.33 -8.24
C VAL A 231 4.58 -6.83 -8.40
N MET A 232 3.74 -7.29 -9.34
CA MET A 232 3.48 -8.71 -9.53
C MET A 232 4.72 -9.48 -10.04
N GLN A 233 5.54 -8.86 -10.89
CA GLN A 233 6.82 -9.42 -11.32
C GLN A 233 7.81 -9.56 -10.15
N SER A 234 7.89 -8.56 -9.28
CA SER A 234 8.74 -8.59 -8.08
C SER A 234 8.27 -9.67 -7.11
N ILE A 235 6.98 -9.75 -6.82
CA ILE A 235 6.41 -10.79 -5.93
C ILE A 235 6.69 -12.19 -6.49
N ARG A 236 6.48 -12.41 -7.78
CA ARG A 236 6.86 -13.67 -8.43
C ARG A 236 8.34 -13.98 -8.24
N HIS A 237 9.21 -13.00 -8.51
CA HIS A 237 10.66 -13.20 -8.42
C HIS A 237 11.12 -13.62 -7.01
N TYR A 238 10.58 -12.99 -5.97
CA TYR A 238 11.03 -13.22 -4.59
C TYR A 238 10.26 -14.31 -3.84
N SER A 239 9.06 -14.70 -4.30
CA SER A 239 8.14 -15.50 -3.50
C SER A 239 7.47 -16.64 -4.29
N ASN A 240 7.99 -17.01 -5.47
CA ASN A 240 7.35 -18.00 -6.36
C ASN A 240 7.09 -19.33 -5.66
N ASP A 241 8.07 -19.88 -4.95
CA ASP A 241 7.95 -21.18 -4.29
C ASP A 241 6.89 -21.18 -3.20
N ILE A 242 6.76 -20.07 -2.48
CA ILE A 242 5.74 -19.88 -1.44
C ILE A 242 4.36 -19.71 -2.07
N LEU A 243 4.25 -18.97 -3.19
CA LEU A 243 2.98 -18.85 -3.93
C LEU A 243 2.49 -20.22 -4.40
N ILE A 244 3.38 -21.04 -4.98
CA ILE A 244 3.06 -22.42 -5.41
C ILE A 244 2.61 -23.25 -4.20
N ALA A 245 3.32 -23.20 -3.09
CA ALA A 245 2.96 -23.92 -1.86
C ALA A 245 1.59 -23.48 -1.31
N GLN A 246 1.20 -22.23 -1.55
CA GLN A 246 -0.11 -21.68 -1.18
C GLN A 246 -1.15 -21.77 -2.31
N THR A 247 -0.88 -22.59 -3.34
CA THR A 247 -1.78 -22.85 -4.50
C THR A 247 -2.08 -21.61 -5.36
N ILE A 248 -1.19 -20.64 -5.37
CA ILE A 248 -1.29 -19.42 -6.19
C ILE A 248 -0.39 -19.57 -7.42
N ASP A 249 -0.97 -19.33 -8.58
CA ASP A 249 -0.28 -19.30 -9.86
C ASP A 249 0.33 -17.91 -10.12
N ALA A 250 1.63 -17.79 -9.88
CA ALA A 250 2.36 -16.54 -10.03
C ALA A 250 2.37 -16.00 -11.47
N ASP A 251 2.43 -16.89 -12.48
CA ASP A 251 2.39 -16.49 -13.88
C ASP A 251 1.02 -15.91 -14.26
N LYS A 252 -0.06 -16.47 -13.67
CA LYS A 252 -1.40 -15.92 -13.81
C LYS A 252 -1.54 -14.53 -13.18
N LEU A 253 -0.90 -14.28 -12.03
CA LEU A 253 -0.88 -12.94 -11.41
C LEU A 253 -0.23 -11.92 -12.35
N VAL A 254 0.95 -12.22 -12.88
CA VAL A 254 1.68 -11.34 -13.81
C VAL A 254 0.90 -11.18 -15.12
N ALA A 255 0.34 -12.26 -15.69
CA ALA A 255 -0.50 -12.21 -16.87
C ALA A 255 -1.72 -11.30 -16.68
N ASN A 256 -2.39 -11.38 -15.52
CA ASN A 256 -3.53 -10.53 -15.20
C ASN A 256 -3.13 -9.05 -15.06
N ALA A 257 -2.00 -8.76 -14.45
CA ALA A 257 -1.48 -7.38 -14.34
C ALA A 257 -1.22 -6.78 -15.74
N TRP A 258 -0.57 -7.52 -16.64
CA TRP A 258 -0.40 -7.12 -18.04
C TRP A 258 -1.72 -6.96 -18.78
N ALA A 259 -2.70 -7.84 -18.56
CA ALA A 259 -4.03 -7.73 -19.18
C ALA A 259 -4.77 -6.47 -18.70
N ASN A 260 -4.68 -6.13 -17.41
CA ASN A 260 -5.27 -4.91 -16.86
C ASN A 260 -4.62 -3.66 -17.44
N LEU A 261 -3.29 -3.62 -17.57
CA LEU A 261 -2.57 -2.54 -18.22
C LEU A 261 -2.97 -2.42 -19.70
N GLY A 262 -3.05 -3.55 -20.41
CA GLY A 262 -3.53 -3.59 -21.80
C GLY A 262 -4.94 -3.03 -21.95
N TYR A 263 -5.83 -3.36 -21.04
CA TYR A 263 -7.18 -2.81 -21.01
C TYR A 263 -7.19 -1.30 -20.72
N GLY A 264 -6.37 -0.84 -19.77
CA GLY A 264 -6.17 0.59 -19.50
C GLY A 264 -5.72 1.35 -20.77
N TYR A 265 -4.74 0.86 -21.50
CA TYR A 265 -4.34 1.44 -22.77
C TYR A 265 -5.46 1.39 -23.82
N PHE A 266 -6.20 0.28 -23.88
CA PHE A 266 -7.30 0.09 -24.85
C PHE A 266 -8.41 1.13 -24.67
N ILE A 267 -8.84 1.38 -23.43
CA ILE A 267 -9.90 2.38 -23.15
C ILE A 267 -9.43 3.82 -23.42
N ASN A 268 -8.12 4.07 -23.30
CA ASN A 268 -7.48 5.35 -23.62
C ASN A 268 -7.06 5.46 -25.11
N GLU A 269 -7.55 4.57 -25.97
CA GLU A 269 -7.29 4.56 -27.42
C GLU A 269 -5.83 4.39 -27.85
N GLN A 270 -4.96 3.97 -26.91
CA GLN A 270 -3.55 3.70 -27.12
C GLN A 270 -3.35 2.25 -27.60
N TYR A 271 -3.90 1.93 -28.79
CA TYR A 271 -4.02 0.54 -29.28
C TYR A 271 -2.69 -0.18 -29.49
N GLN A 272 -1.62 0.53 -29.83
CA GLN A 272 -0.29 -0.08 -30.00
C GLN A 272 0.28 -0.54 -28.66
N GLN A 273 0.18 0.31 -27.63
CA GLN A 273 0.58 -0.03 -26.27
C GLN A 273 -0.32 -1.14 -25.71
N ALA A 274 -1.63 -1.07 -25.94
CA ALA A 274 -2.58 -2.13 -25.56
C ALA A 274 -2.20 -3.48 -26.17
N LYS A 275 -1.93 -3.53 -27.47
CA LYS A 275 -1.50 -4.74 -28.18
C LYS A 275 -0.20 -5.30 -27.60
N SER A 276 0.77 -4.44 -27.29
CA SER A 276 2.02 -4.85 -26.64
C SER A 276 1.77 -5.47 -25.25
N ALA A 277 0.98 -4.82 -24.42
CA ALA A 277 0.66 -5.30 -23.06
C ALA A 277 -0.10 -6.63 -23.11
N PHE A 278 -1.10 -6.78 -23.98
CA PHE A 278 -1.80 -8.06 -24.16
C PHE A 278 -0.88 -9.17 -24.66
N ARG A 279 0.07 -8.87 -25.55
CA ARG A 279 1.10 -9.83 -25.98
C ARG A 279 1.95 -10.30 -24.81
N HIS A 280 2.35 -9.40 -23.91
CA HIS A 280 3.07 -9.78 -22.70
C HIS A 280 2.22 -10.67 -21.78
N SER A 281 0.95 -10.33 -21.58
CA SER A 281 0.02 -11.15 -20.82
C SER A 281 -0.08 -12.58 -21.36
N LEU A 282 -0.25 -12.72 -22.68
CA LEU A 282 -0.38 -14.03 -23.36
C LEU A 282 0.92 -14.85 -23.35
N LYS A 283 2.08 -14.20 -23.30
CA LYS A 283 3.38 -14.88 -23.15
C LYS A 283 3.57 -15.46 -21.75
N GLU A 284 3.06 -14.76 -20.72
CA GLU A 284 3.14 -15.26 -19.33
C GLU A 284 2.18 -16.44 -19.15
N LYS A 285 0.90 -16.25 -19.50
CA LYS A 285 -0.13 -17.29 -19.42
C LYS A 285 -1.30 -17.00 -20.36
N ILE A 286 -1.89 -18.04 -20.94
CA ILE A 286 -3.09 -17.90 -21.77
C ILE A 286 -4.22 -17.31 -20.94
N ASN A 287 -4.74 -16.17 -21.40
CA ASN A 287 -5.79 -15.40 -20.75
C ASN A 287 -6.83 -15.01 -21.82
N GLN A 288 -8.04 -15.58 -21.73
CA GLN A 288 -9.11 -15.36 -22.72
C GLN A 288 -9.44 -13.87 -22.89
N ARG A 289 -9.46 -13.10 -21.78
CA ARG A 289 -9.69 -11.65 -21.82
C ARG A 289 -8.60 -10.94 -22.63
N ALA A 290 -7.32 -11.26 -22.36
CA ALA A 290 -6.19 -10.67 -23.06
C ALA A 290 -6.21 -11.04 -24.55
N LEU A 291 -6.56 -12.29 -24.90
CA LEU A 291 -6.66 -12.75 -26.29
C LEU A 291 -7.76 -11.99 -27.05
N SER A 292 -8.95 -11.85 -26.47
CA SER A 292 -10.07 -11.13 -27.07
C SER A 292 -9.74 -9.67 -27.38
N TYR A 293 -9.11 -8.97 -26.41
CA TYR A 293 -8.71 -7.58 -26.62
C TYR A 293 -7.48 -7.43 -27.53
N PHE A 294 -6.57 -8.40 -27.53
CA PHE A 294 -5.45 -8.44 -28.47
C PHE A 294 -5.99 -8.51 -29.92
N ILE A 295 -6.95 -9.39 -30.19
CA ILE A 295 -7.62 -9.49 -31.48
C ILE A 295 -8.33 -8.17 -31.81
N ALA A 296 -9.06 -7.60 -30.84
CA ALA A 296 -9.74 -6.32 -31.04
C ALA A 296 -8.76 -5.20 -31.45
N CYS A 297 -7.52 -5.18 -30.91
CA CYS A 297 -6.50 -4.17 -31.26
C CYS A 297 -5.98 -4.28 -32.70
N VAL A 298 -6.21 -5.36 -33.42
CA VAL A 298 -5.80 -5.54 -34.83
C VAL A 298 -6.94 -5.29 -35.83
N LEU A 299 -8.17 -5.08 -35.32
CA LEU A 299 -9.34 -4.77 -36.15
C LEU A 299 -9.33 -3.30 -36.63
N PRO A 300 -10.02 -2.98 -37.75
CA PRO A 300 -10.22 -1.62 -38.17
C PRO A 300 -10.85 -0.75 -37.07
N ARG A 301 -10.42 0.51 -36.95
CA ARG A 301 -10.89 1.44 -35.89
C ARG A 301 -12.42 1.55 -35.80
N GLN A 302 -13.11 1.46 -36.93
CA GLN A 302 -14.58 1.49 -36.98
C GLN A 302 -15.21 0.33 -36.18
N ILE A 303 -14.65 -0.88 -36.30
CA ILE A 303 -15.10 -2.06 -35.56
C ILE A 303 -14.76 -1.95 -34.09
N ILE A 304 -13.58 -1.45 -33.74
CA ILE A 304 -13.19 -1.21 -32.34
C ILE A 304 -14.16 -0.26 -31.66
N ASN A 305 -14.51 0.84 -32.32
CA ASN A 305 -15.44 1.83 -31.77
C ASN A 305 -16.86 1.26 -31.58
N LEU A 306 -17.28 0.36 -32.45
CA LEU A 306 -18.56 -0.34 -32.30
C LEU A 306 -18.55 -1.25 -31.06
N ILE A 307 -17.51 -2.06 -30.89
CA ILE A 307 -17.34 -2.95 -29.71
C ILE A 307 -17.33 -2.15 -28.41
N ARG A 308 -16.70 -0.97 -28.38
CA ARG A 308 -16.68 -0.09 -27.21
C ARG A 308 -18.06 0.43 -26.86
N ARG A 309 -18.81 0.93 -27.86
CA ARG A 309 -20.16 1.49 -27.67
C ARG A 309 -21.15 0.43 -27.16
N THR A 310 -21.12 -0.79 -27.73
CA THR A 310 -21.97 -1.87 -27.25
C THR A 310 -21.68 -2.28 -25.83
N LYS A 311 -20.41 -2.27 -25.41
CA LYS A 311 -20.02 -2.62 -24.03
C LYS A 311 -20.37 -1.53 -23.02
N GLN A 312 -20.25 -0.26 -23.38
CA GLN A 312 -20.70 0.86 -22.52
C GLN A 312 -22.23 0.87 -22.34
N ALA A 313 -22.98 0.48 -23.37
CA ALA A 313 -24.43 0.36 -23.29
C ALA A 313 -24.92 -0.84 -22.43
N LEU A 314 -24.08 -1.84 -22.21
CA LEU A 314 -24.38 -3.01 -21.35
C LEU A 314 -23.95 -2.86 -19.90
N THR A 315 -23.18 -1.80 -19.59
CA THR A 315 -22.67 -1.52 -18.21
C THR A 315 -23.35 -0.33 -17.56
N ASN A 316 -24.19 0.40 -18.28
CA ASN A 316 -25.15 1.40 -17.78
C ASN A 316 -26.54 0.78 -17.65
#